data_aa4476be7da767b84cf658a9540c908a
#
_entry.id   aa4476be7da767b84cf658a9540c908a
#
_cell.length_a   1.000
_cell.length_b   1.000
_cell.length_c   1.000
_cell.angle_alpha   90.00
_cell.angle_beta   90.00
_cell.angle_gamma   90.00
#
_symmetry.space_group_name_H-M   'P 1'
#
loop_
_entity.id
_entity.type
_entity.pdbx_description
1 polymer ?
#
loop_
_entity_poly.entity_id
_entity_poly.type
_entity_poly.pdbx_seq_one_letter_code
_entity_poly.pdbx_strand_id
1 'polypeptide(L)'
;METKEKKVLDELADDIRSAKIPEDEKNRLLKNFLRMKDEKINLMITGATGCGKSSTINALFGMEKAKVGTGVDPETMEIQRYDLENLILWDSPGLGDGEEADKRHAQNIINKLSERDANGNLLIDLVLVILDGGSRDLGTSYDLINRVIIPNLGENKQNRVLVAINQADVAMKGRYWNEKENKPEPKLVDFLEKKVDSVRERIREGTGLTVDPIYYSAGYKEEGEAQCKPYNLSKLLYYIIKSTPKEKRLAFAGNINQNEENFTHDDGHANYNQGILEEMGETIKACADGGADIGEEIGSIFGMKNVGRAVGGVVGGVVGTVKAVGKAIGNIFPGGSHSSGGGCYITTAICEEFGKPDDCYELTMFRSFRDNWLAAQPDGPALIRQYYQTAPAIVAKIDRQANRGEIYRYLNDTYLSRCLTCIETGENEDCKELYTSMMEYLFREEAQWPQ
;
A
#
# COMPACT_ATOMS: atom_id res chain seq x y z
N MET A 1 -35.65 -5.10 -18.32
CA MET A 1 -35.11 -3.83 -17.81
C MET A 1 -33.85 -4.20 -17.06
N GLU A 2 -32.70 -4.13 -17.70
CA GLU A 2 -31.42 -4.31 -17.06
C GLU A 2 -31.18 -3.12 -16.13
N THR A 3 -31.19 -3.37 -14.83
CA THR A 3 -30.66 -2.43 -13.84
C THR A 3 -29.15 -2.32 -14.10
N LYS A 4 -28.74 -1.24 -14.80
CA LYS A 4 -27.32 -0.88 -14.84
C LYS A 4 -26.85 -0.74 -13.39
N GLU A 5 -25.96 -1.63 -12.96
CA GLU A 5 -25.22 -1.41 -11.71
C GLU A 5 -24.57 -0.01 -11.78
N LYS A 6 -24.94 0.84 -10.85
CA LYS A 6 -24.35 2.18 -10.75
C LYS A 6 -22.87 2.01 -10.45
N LYS A 7 -22.02 2.62 -11.28
CA LYS A 7 -20.59 2.58 -11.06
C LYS A 7 -20.26 3.27 -9.73
N VAL A 8 -19.32 2.73 -9.00
CA VAL A 8 -18.95 3.18 -7.64
C VAL A 8 -18.62 4.68 -7.58
N LEU A 9 -17.93 5.21 -8.61
CA LEU A 9 -17.63 6.65 -8.69
C LEU A 9 -18.91 7.50 -8.93
N ASP A 10 -19.96 6.95 -9.53
CA ASP A 10 -21.25 7.63 -9.67
C ASP A 10 -22.00 7.67 -8.34
N GLU A 11 -21.90 6.62 -7.52
CA GLU A 11 -22.44 6.61 -6.16
C GLU A 11 -21.76 7.66 -5.28
N LEU A 12 -20.43 7.79 -5.37
CA LEU A 12 -19.68 8.85 -4.68
C LEU A 12 -20.12 10.25 -5.11
N ALA A 13 -20.36 10.47 -6.42
CA ALA A 13 -20.90 11.74 -6.91
C ALA A 13 -22.29 12.03 -6.34
N ASP A 14 -23.15 11.00 -6.20
CA ASP A 14 -24.48 11.15 -5.61
C ASP A 14 -24.39 11.41 -4.09
N ASP A 15 -23.45 10.80 -3.40
CA ASP A 15 -23.17 11.06 -1.99
C ASP A 15 -22.75 12.54 -1.78
N ILE A 16 -21.88 13.08 -2.65
CA ILE A 16 -21.53 14.51 -2.64
C ILE A 16 -22.78 15.40 -2.88
N ARG A 17 -23.63 15.05 -3.85
CA ARG A 17 -24.86 15.81 -4.15
C ARG A 17 -25.84 15.82 -2.97
N SER A 18 -25.91 14.73 -2.23
CA SER A 18 -26.82 14.57 -1.08
C SER A 18 -26.26 15.09 0.23
N ALA A 19 -25.00 15.52 0.25
CA ALA A 19 -24.31 16.02 1.43
C ALA A 19 -24.99 17.26 2.03
N LYS A 20 -24.99 17.37 3.35
CA LYS A 20 -25.56 18.52 4.09
C LYS A 20 -24.51 19.62 4.32
N ILE A 21 -23.87 20.07 3.24
CA ILE A 21 -22.89 21.16 3.23
C ILE A 21 -23.43 22.34 2.42
N PRO A 22 -22.87 23.57 2.55
CA PRO A 22 -23.23 24.72 1.75
C PRO A 22 -23.19 24.43 0.25
N GLU A 23 -24.14 24.99 -0.52
CA GLU A 23 -24.36 24.64 -1.91
C GLU A 23 -23.18 25.04 -2.82
N ASP A 24 -22.51 26.14 -2.51
CA ASP A 24 -21.31 26.61 -3.20
C ASP A 24 -20.10 25.65 -2.99
N GLU A 25 -19.94 25.14 -1.79
CA GLU A 25 -18.93 24.14 -1.44
C GLU A 25 -19.21 22.79 -2.10
N LYS A 26 -20.47 22.36 -2.07
CA LYS A 26 -20.92 21.14 -2.76
C LYS A 26 -20.62 21.19 -4.26
N ASN A 27 -20.94 22.30 -4.90
CA ASN A 27 -20.68 22.51 -6.31
C ASN A 27 -19.17 22.50 -6.65
N ARG A 28 -18.36 23.13 -5.77
CA ARG A 28 -16.89 23.11 -5.93
C ARG A 28 -16.33 21.72 -5.77
N LEU A 29 -16.72 21.00 -4.72
CA LEU A 29 -16.32 19.63 -4.45
C LEU A 29 -16.70 18.69 -5.60
N LEU A 30 -17.96 18.78 -6.05
CA LEU A 30 -18.45 17.95 -7.16
C LEU A 30 -17.69 18.24 -8.46
N LYS A 31 -17.40 19.50 -8.77
CA LYS A 31 -16.61 19.89 -9.94
C LYS A 31 -15.20 19.31 -9.90
N ASN A 32 -14.52 19.42 -8.75
CA ASN A 32 -13.16 18.87 -8.58
C ASN A 32 -13.18 17.35 -8.64
N PHE A 33 -14.15 16.70 -7.98
CA PHE A 33 -14.32 15.24 -8.02
C PHE A 33 -14.54 14.73 -9.45
N LEU A 34 -15.45 15.35 -10.21
CA LEU A 34 -15.72 14.95 -11.59
C LEU A 34 -14.48 15.13 -12.48
N ARG A 35 -13.70 16.20 -12.29
CA ARG A 35 -12.43 16.38 -13.00
C ARG A 35 -11.46 15.24 -12.70
N MET A 36 -11.26 14.91 -11.41
CA MET A 36 -10.34 13.82 -11.01
C MET A 36 -10.87 12.44 -11.41
N LYS A 37 -12.20 12.28 -11.45
CA LYS A 37 -12.83 11.04 -11.93
C LYS A 37 -12.50 10.77 -13.40
N ASP A 38 -12.37 11.82 -14.24
CA ASP A 38 -12.11 11.70 -15.67
C ASP A 38 -10.61 11.62 -16.01
N GLU A 39 -9.72 11.84 -15.01
CA GLU A 39 -8.27 11.71 -15.19
C GLU A 39 -7.88 10.26 -15.49
N LYS A 40 -7.00 10.09 -16.47
CA LYS A 40 -6.49 8.78 -16.87
C LYS A 40 -5.09 8.55 -16.33
N ILE A 41 -4.85 7.34 -15.85
CA ILE A 41 -3.52 6.87 -15.52
C ILE A 41 -3.03 5.86 -16.56
N ASN A 42 -1.79 6.02 -16.98
CA ASN A 42 -1.10 5.09 -17.87
C ASN A 42 -0.01 4.36 -17.06
N LEU A 43 -0.27 3.10 -16.74
CA LEU A 43 0.64 2.21 -16.02
C LEU A 43 1.30 1.27 -17.03
N MET A 44 2.62 1.36 -17.19
CA MET A 44 3.39 0.41 -17.96
C MET A 44 3.87 -0.72 -17.04
N ILE A 45 3.69 -1.96 -17.50
CA ILE A 45 4.18 -3.16 -16.82
C ILE A 45 5.24 -3.80 -17.71
N THR A 46 6.43 -4.00 -17.17
CA THR A 46 7.58 -4.52 -17.93
C THR A 46 8.45 -5.45 -17.08
N GLY A 47 9.35 -6.18 -17.71
CA GLY A 47 10.25 -7.14 -17.05
C GLY A 47 10.69 -8.24 -18.02
N ALA A 48 11.53 -9.15 -17.57
CA ALA A 48 12.01 -10.29 -18.38
C ALA A 48 10.86 -11.21 -18.80
N THR A 49 11.09 -12.00 -19.85
CA THR A 49 10.17 -13.07 -20.26
C THR A 49 10.02 -14.07 -19.10
N GLY A 50 8.77 -14.48 -18.82
CA GLY A 50 8.48 -15.44 -17.74
C GLY A 50 8.44 -14.87 -16.31
N CYS A 51 8.73 -13.57 -16.09
CA CYS A 51 8.69 -12.98 -14.74
C CYS A 51 7.25 -12.79 -14.17
N GLY A 52 6.20 -13.11 -14.94
CA GLY A 52 4.81 -13.10 -14.48
C GLY A 52 4.07 -11.77 -14.66
N LYS A 53 4.36 -10.98 -15.70
CA LYS A 53 3.66 -9.74 -16.04
C LYS A 53 2.14 -9.96 -16.18
N SER A 54 1.76 -10.86 -17.08
CA SER A 54 0.34 -11.16 -17.34
C SER A 54 -0.37 -11.74 -16.13
N SER A 55 0.30 -12.60 -15.34
CA SER A 55 -0.26 -13.12 -14.08
C SER A 55 -0.51 -11.99 -13.08
N THR A 56 0.40 -11.01 -13.01
CA THR A 56 0.24 -9.83 -12.13
C THR A 56 -0.92 -8.96 -12.57
N ILE A 57 -1.06 -8.70 -13.88
CA ILE A 57 -2.20 -7.95 -14.44
C ILE A 57 -3.52 -8.65 -14.10
N ASN A 58 -3.58 -9.98 -14.29
CA ASN A 58 -4.77 -10.76 -13.99
C ASN A 58 -5.11 -10.74 -12.50
N ALA A 59 -4.10 -10.91 -11.64
CA ALA A 59 -4.30 -10.93 -10.20
C ALA A 59 -4.77 -9.56 -9.66
N LEU A 60 -4.18 -8.46 -10.12
CA LEU A 60 -4.50 -7.10 -9.66
C LEU A 60 -5.85 -6.59 -10.20
N PHE A 61 -6.17 -6.89 -11.47
CA PHE A 61 -7.25 -6.21 -12.21
C PHE A 61 -8.35 -7.14 -12.74
N GLY A 62 -8.28 -8.45 -12.41
CA GLY A 62 -9.33 -9.41 -12.81
C GLY A 62 -9.46 -9.61 -14.31
N MET A 63 -8.40 -9.37 -15.06
CA MET A 63 -8.41 -9.47 -16.52
C MET A 63 -8.11 -10.90 -16.96
N GLU A 64 -9.13 -11.73 -17.11
CA GLU A 64 -8.98 -13.07 -17.73
C GLU A 64 -8.45 -13.02 -19.18
N LYS A 65 -8.29 -11.83 -19.75
CA LYS A 65 -7.90 -11.58 -21.14
C LYS A 65 -6.38 -11.39 -21.32
N ALA A 66 -5.61 -11.13 -20.26
CA ALA A 66 -4.17 -11.21 -20.40
C ALA A 66 -3.82 -12.70 -20.52
N LYS A 67 -3.56 -13.16 -21.74
CA LYS A 67 -3.16 -14.55 -22.00
C LYS A 67 -1.88 -14.83 -21.23
N VAL A 68 -1.97 -15.71 -20.24
CA VAL A 68 -0.79 -16.25 -19.57
C VAL A 68 -0.20 -17.29 -20.50
N GLY A 69 1.02 -17.06 -20.99
CA GLY A 69 1.74 -18.02 -21.81
C GLY A 69 1.98 -19.32 -21.04
N THR A 70 1.45 -20.41 -21.55
CA THR A 70 1.75 -21.77 -21.04
C THR A 70 2.81 -22.47 -21.89
N GLY A 71 3.33 -21.80 -22.94
CA GLY A 71 4.30 -22.33 -23.89
C GLY A 71 5.72 -21.82 -23.67
N VAL A 72 6.65 -22.36 -24.48
CA VAL A 72 8.07 -21.99 -24.50
C VAL A 72 8.31 -20.68 -25.27
N ASP A 73 7.38 -20.31 -26.15
CA ASP A 73 7.47 -19.10 -26.98
C ASP A 73 6.81 -17.90 -26.30
N PRO A 74 7.39 -16.68 -26.40
CA PRO A 74 6.82 -15.48 -25.84
C PRO A 74 5.50 -15.12 -26.53
N GLU A 75 4.42 -14.96 -25.74
CA GLU A 75 3.10 -14.62 -26.30
C GLU A 75 2.95 -13.13 -26.66
N THR A 76 3.75 -12.25 -26.07
CA THR A 76 3.67 -10.81 -26.26
C THR A 76 4.83 -10.32 -27.12
N MET A 77 4.59 -10.04 -28.42
CA MET A 77 5.61 -9.55 -29.37
C MET A 77 5.66 -8.03 -29.48
N GLU A 78 4.59 -7.34 -29.09
CA GLU A 78 4.44 -5.89 -29.12
C GLU A 78 3.86 -5.37 -27.81
N ILE A 79 4.02 -4.07 -27.53
CA ILE A 79 3.38 -3.46 -26.36
C ILE A 79 1.87 -3.52 -26.55
N GLN A 80 1.21 -4.27 -25.66
CA GLN A 80 -0.25 -4.39 -25.66
C GLN A 80 -0.87 -3.33 -24.76
N ARG A 81 -1.97 -2.75 -25.24
CA ARG A 81 -2.75 -1.77 -24.49
C ARG A 81 -4.06 -2.38 -24.03
N TYR A 82 -4.34 -2.22 -22.74
CA TYR A 82 -5.61 -2.60 -22.14
C TYR A 82 -6.27 -1.36 -21.55
N ASP A 83 -7.46 -1.03 -22.02
CA ASP A 83 -8.25 0.10 -21.54
C ASP A 83 -9.26 -0.40 -20.49
N LEU A 84 -9.07 0.01 -19.24
CA LEU A 84 -9.95 -0.20 -18.11
C LEU A 84 -10.51 1.14 -17.67
N GLU A 85 -11.52 1.65 -18.39
CA GLU A 85 -12.04 3.00 -18.15
C GLU A 85 -10.93 4.06 -18.10
N ASN A 86 -10.56 4.51 -16.89
CA ASN A 86 -9.53 5.52 -16.67
C ASN A 86 -8.16 4.94 -16.32
N LEU A 87 -8.05 3.63 -16.16
CA LEU A 87 -6.79 2.91 -15.99
C LEU A 87 -6.39 2.29 -17.33
N ILE A 88 -5.28 2.76 -17.89
CA ILE A 88 -4.70 2.24 -19.14
C ILE A 88 -3.44 1.46 -18.78
N LEU A 89 -3.47 0.16 -19.06
CA LEU A 89 -2.31 -0.71 -18.86
C LEU A 89 -1.57 -0.90 -20.17
N TRP A 90 -0.24 -0.81 -20.10
CA TRP A 90 0.68 -1.05 -21.21
C TRP A 90 1.56 -2.26 -20.83
N ASP A 91 1.21 -3.43 -21.35
CA ASP A 91 2.00 -4.66 -21.15
C ASP A 91 3.08 -4.76 -22.21
N SER A 92 4.33 -4.70 -21.79
CA SER A 92 5.47 -4.75 -22.72
C SER A 92 5.92 -6.18 -22.95
N PRO A 93 6.49 -6.48 -24.14
CA PRO A 93 7.17 -7.74 -24.35
C PRO A 93 8.31 -7.91 -23.34
N GLY A 94 8.59 -9.15 -22.97
CA GLY A 94 9.71 -9.50 -22.09
C GLY A 94 11.04 -9.30 -22.79
N LEU A 95 12.10 -9.09 -22.02
CA LEU A 95 13.49 -9.20 -22.49
C LEU A 95 14.04 -10.58 -22.12
N GLY A 96 14.98 -11.09 -22.91
CA GLY A 96 15.59 -12.40 -22.74
C GLY A 96 15.29 -13.38 -23.88
N ASP A 97 14.67 -12.90 -24.97
CA ASP A 97 14.28 -13.71 -26.13
C ASP A 97 15.36 -13.69 -27.23
N GLY A 98 16.53 -13.13 -26.95
CA GLY A 98 17.67 -13.01 -27.85
C GLY A 98 18.00 -11.56 -28.21
N GLU A 99 19.26 -11.33 -28.60
CA GLU A 99 19.83 -9.99 -28.74
C GLU A 99 19.07 -9.06 -29.69
N GLU A 100 18.60 -9.58 -30.83
CA GLU A 100 17.86 -8.76 -31.81
C GLU A 100 16.43 -8.46 -31.36
N ALA A 101 15.77 -9.44 -30.73
CA ALA A 101 14.44 -9.24 -30.16
C ALA A 101 14.52 -8.25 -29.01
N ASP A 102 15.47 -8.40 -28.09
CA ASP A 102 15.68 -7.52 -26.96
C ASP A 102 15.96 -6.07 -27.37
N LYS A 103 16.75 -5.84 -28.43
CA LYS A 103 16.97 -4.50 -28.98
C LYS A 103 15.69 -3.87 -29.50
N ARG A 104 14.86 -4.63 -30.22
CA ARG A 104 13.55 -4.14 -30.70
C ARG A 104 12.61 -3.83 -29.55
N HIS A 105 12.51 -4.71 -28.57
CA HIS A 105 11.67 -4.53 -27.39
C HIS A 105 12.12 -3.33 -26.57
N ALA A 106 13.43 -3.15 -26.35
CA ALA A 106 13.98 -1.99 -25.68
C ALA A 106 13.63 -0.69 -26.43
N GLN A 107 13.77 -0.68 -27.77
CA GLN A 107 13.42 0.50 -28.58
C GLN A 107 11.92 0.82 -28.51
N ASN A 108 11.06 -0.18 -28.55
CA ASN A 108 9.61 0.02 -28.40
C ASN A 108 9.25 0.61 -27.04
N ILE A 109 9.89 0.14 -25.95
CA ILE A 109 9.72 0.69 -24.60
C ILE A 109 10.19 2.14 -24.54
N ILE A 110 11.40 2.45 -25.09
CA ILE A 110 11.93 3.82 -25.14
C ILE A 110 10.97 4.75 -25.89
N ASN A 111 10.49 4.33 -27.06
CA ASN A 111 9.54 5.11 -27.86
C ASN A 111 8.27 5.40 -27.05
N LYS A 112 7.70 4.38 -26.38
CA LYS A 112 6.50 4.53 -25.56
C LYS A 112 6.70 5.45 -24.35
N LEU A 113 7.84 5.36 -23.66
CA LEU A 113 8.20 6.24 -22.55
C LEU A 113 8.40 7.70 -22.99
N SER A 114 8.77 7.91 -24.25
CA SER A 114 8.97 9.25 -24.84
C SER A 114 7.70 9.87 -25.40
N GLU A 115 6.63 9.09 -25.57
CA GLU A 115 5.34 9.60 -26.05
C GLU A 115 4.74 10.63 -25.09
N ARG A 116 4.03 11.59 -25.69
CA ARG A 116 3.38 12.66 -24.93
C ARG A 116 1.88 12.65 -25.17
N ASP A 117 1.14 13.07 -24.13
CA ASP A 117 -0.30 13.31 -24.22
C ASP A 117 -0.62 14.60 -24.99
N ALA A 118 -1.91 14.90 -25.15
CA ALA A 118 -2.37 16.10 -25.83
C ALA A 118 -1.94 17.42 -25.14
N ASN A 119 -1.56 17.35 -23.87
CA ASN A 119 -1.09 18.48 -23.07
C ASN A 119 0.44 18.63 -23.10
N GLY A 120 1.14 17.73 -23.78
CA GLY A 120 2.60 17.72 -23.86
C GLY A 120 3.31 17.02 -22.69
N ASN A 121 2.59 16.43 -21.73
CA ASN A 121 3.15 15.64 -20.66
C ASN A 121 3.54 14.24 -21.16
N LEU A 122 4.49 13.59 -20.50
CA LEU A 122 4.81 12.20 -20.81
C LEU A 122 3.57 11.31 -20.62
N LEU A 123 3.29 10.45 -21.62
CA LEU A 123 2.09 9.61 -21.62
C LEU A 123 2.08 8.59 -20.49
N ILE A 124 3.21 7.93 -20.23
CA ILE A 124 3.31 6.93 -19.17
C ILE A 124 3.51 7.62 -17.83
N ASP A 125 2.61 7.40 -16.87
CA ASP A 125 2.67 8.00 -15.54
C ASP A 125 3.58 7.20 -14.59
N LEU A 126 3.48 5.88 -14.62
CA LEU A 126 4.18 4.97 -13.73
C LEU A 126 4.65 3.72 -14.47
N VAL A 127 5.85 3.26 -14.18
CA VAL A 127 6.41 1.99 -14.70
C VAL A 127 6.59 1.01 -13.55
N LEU A 128 5.91 -0.13 -13.64
CA LEU A 128 6.12 -1.28 -12.77
C LEU A 128 7.08 -2.26 -13.46
N VAL A 129 8.27 -2.41 -12.90
CA VAL A 129 9.26 -3.37 -13.37
C VAL A 129 9.19 -4.63 -12.53
N ILE A 130 8.83 -5.74 -13.17
CA ILE A 130 8.69 -7.04 -12.50
C ILE A 130 9.95 -7.86 -12.71
N LEU A 131 10.53 -8.34 -11.61
CA LEU A 131 11.68 -9.22 -11.56
C LEU A 131 11.25 -10.63 -11.17
N ASP A 132 11.98 -11.62 -11.69
CA ASP A 132 11.78 -13.02 -11.32
C ASP A 132 12.46 -13.35 -9.98
N GLY A 133 11.67 -13.70 -8.97
CA GLY A 133 12.13 -14.12 -7.64
C GLY A 133 12.88 -15.45 -7.64
N GLY A 134 12.51 -16.37 -8.55
CA GLY A 134 13.14 -17.67 -8.73
C GLY A 134 14.50 -17.61 -9.44
N SER A 135 14.73 -16.60 -10.28
CA SER A 135 15.96 -16.44 -11.03
C SER A 135 17.14 -16.02 -10.14
N ARG A 136 18.32 -16.60 -10.41
CA ARG A 136 19.58 -16.16 -9.80
C ARG A 136 20.26 -15.05 -10.59
N ASP A 137 20.05 -15.05 -11.90
CA ASP A 137 20.61 -14.05 -12.81
C ASP A 137 19.52 -13.06 -13.19
N LEU A 138 19.73 -11.81 -12.79
CA LEU A 138 18.88 -10.67 -13.11
C LEU A 138 19.59 -9.68 -14.07
N GLY A 139 20.65 -10.10 -14.75
CA GLY A 139 21.45 -9.25 -15.64
C GLY A 139 20.61 -8.53 -16.67
N THR A 140 19.79 -9.25 -17.43
CA THR A 140 18.84 -8.67 -18.41
C THR A 140 17.88 -7.68 -17.77
N SER A 141 17.38 -7.98 -16.57
CA SER A 141 16.48 -7.07 -15.84
C SER A 141 17.19 -5.79 -15.39
N TYR A 142 18.45 -5.88 -14.95
CA TYR A 142 19.25 -4.69 -14.64
C TYR A 142 19.57 -3.85 -15.87
N ASP A 143 19.88 -4.49 -17.01
CA ASP A 143 20.06 -3.76 -18.27
C ASP A 143 18.79 -3.04 -18.70
N LEU A 144 17.62 -3.69 -18.56
CA LEU A 144 16.31 -3.04 -18.79
C LEU A 144 16.13 -1.83 -17.87
N ILE A 145 16.33 -1.98 -16.57
CA ILE A 145 16.13 -0.89 -15.60
C ILE A 145 17.12 0.24 -15.85
N ASN A 146 18.41 -0.09 -15.91
CA ASN A 146 19.48 0.90 -15.87
C ASN A 146 19.69 1.62 -17.20
N ARG A 147 19.46 0.92 -18.34
CA ARG A 147 19.73 1.47 -19.70
C ARG A 147 18.50 1.87 -20.46
N VAL A 148 17.35 1.25 -20.17
CA VAL A 148 16.12 1.47 -20.93
C VAL A 148 15.11 2.29 -20.13
N ILE A 149 14.76 1.89 -18.91
CA ILE A 149 13.68 2.52 -18.15
C ILE A 149 14.13 3.84 -17.52
N ILE A 150 15.06 3.80 -16.59
CA ILE A 150 15.43 4.96 -15.76
C ILE A 150 15.93 6.15 -16.60
N PRO A 151 16.76 5.97 -17.65
CA PRO A 151 17.19 7.11 -18.48
C PRO A 151 16.04 7.81 -19.20
N ASN A 152 14.96 7.08 -19.53
CA ASN A 152 13.85 7.56 -20.36
C ASN A 152 12.59 7.97 -19.56
N LEU A 153 12.63 7.96 -18.21
CA LEU A 153 11.50 8.37 -17.37
C LEU A 153 11.27 9.90 -17.30
N GLY A 154 12.16 10.71 -17.85
CA GLY A 154 12.08 12.17 -17.77
C GLY A 154 12.40 12.70 -16.36
N GLU A 155 11.65 13.69 -15.90
CA GLU A 155 11.80 14.25 -14.53
C GLU A 155 11.10 13.40 -13.48
N ASN A 156 11.46 13.60 -12.21
CA ASN A 156 10.89 12.89 -11.05
C ASN A 156 10.94 11.34 -11.14
N LYS A 157 12.02 10.82 -11.73
CA LYS A 157 12.22 9.39 -12.01
C LYS A 157 11.92 8.48 -10.81
N GLN A 158 12.29 8.92 -9.60
CA GLN A 158 12.13 8.16 -8.36
C GLN A 158 10.66 7.85 -8.05
N ASN A 159 9.74 8.75 -8.39
CA ASN A 159 8.32 8.58 -8.14
C ASN A 159 7.59 7.90 -9.31
N ARG A 160 8.29 7.61 -10.41
CA ARG A 160 7.71 7.06 -11.64
C ARG A 160 8.13 5.63 -11.94
N VAL A 161 8.91 5.01 -11.06
CA VAL A 161 9.33 3.62 -11.22
C VAL A 161 9.10 2.85 -9.92
N LEU A 162 8.46 1.70 -10.05
CA LEU A 162 8.35 0.68 -9.01
C LEU A 162 9.07 -0.57 -9.47
N VAL A 163 9.78 -1.21 -8.56
CA VAL A 163 10.44 -2.50 -8.80
C VAL A 163 9.83 -3.54 -7.88
N ALA A 164 9.32 -4.61 -8.45
CA ALA A 164 8.66 -5.67 -7.69
C ALA A 164 9.21 -7.05 -8.10
N ILE A 165 9.56 -7.86 -7.11
CA ILE A 165 10.09 -9.20 -7.27
C ILE A 165 8.94 -10.17 -7.14
N ASN A 166 8.46 -10.71 -8.26
CA ASN A 166 7.40 -11.71 -8.31
C ASN A 166 7.93 -13.11 -8.04
N GLN A 167 7.04 -14.09 -7.94
CA GLN A 167 7.40 -15.51 -7.78
C GLN A 167 8.17 -15.78 -6.47
N ALA A 168 7.80 -15.10 -5.40
CA ALA A 168 8.37 -15.31 -4.07
C ALA A 168 8.14 -16.75 -3.57
N ASP A 169 7.04 -17.39 -3.98
CA ASP A 169 6.65 -18.77 -3.67
C ASP A 169 7.59 -19.82 -4.27
N VAL A 170 8.10 -19.58 -5.47
CA VAL A 170 9.05 -20.50 -6.14
C VAL A 170 10.53 -20.11 -5.93
N ALA A 171 10.80 -19.01 -5.23
CA ALA A 171 12.16 -18.66 -4.83
C ALA A 171 12.79 -19.81 -4.00
N MET A 172 14.12 -19.94 -4.04
CA MET A 172 14.82 -21.09 -3.46
C MET A 172 14.31 -22.46 -3.98
N LYS A 173 13.75 -22.52 -5.18
CA LYS A 173 13.15 -23.72 -5.81
C LYS A 173 11.90 -24.20 -5.03
N GLY A 174 11.05 -23.31 -4.58
CA GLY A 174 9.84 -23.59 -3.82
C GLY A 174 10.08 -24.09 -2.39
N ARG A 175 11.35 -24.12 -1.92
CA ARG A 175 11.64 -24.54 -0.55
C ARG A 175 11.28 -23.43 0.44
N TYR A 176 10.78 -23.85 1.61
CA TYR A 176 10.41 -22.94 2.70
C TYR A 176 9.20 -22.05 2.39
N TRP A 177 8.36 -22.48 1.45
CA TRP A 177 7.03 -21.95 1.27
C TRP A 177 6.02 -22.79 2.03
N ASN A 178 5.24 -22.16 2.90
CA ASN A 178 4.17 -22.84 3.61
C ASN A 178 2.87 -22.75 2.79
N GLU A 179 2.56 -23.81 2.06
CA GLU A 179 1.38 -23.86 1.17
C GLU A 179 0.05 -23.70 1.94
N LYS A 180 -0.03 -24.21 3.20
CA LYS A 180 -1.25 -24.15 3.98
C LYS A 180 -1.59 -22.72 4.44
N GLU A 181 -0.56 -21.96 4.81
CA GLU A 181 -0.70 -20.59 5.28
C GLU A 181 -0.44 -19.57 4.16
N ASN A 182 -0.09 -20.05 2.97
CA ASN A 182 0.26 -19.25 1.80
C ASN A 182 1.24 -18.11 2.13
N LYS A 183 2.34 -18.45 2.78
CA LYS A 183 3.37 -17.48 3.17
C LYS A 183 4.78 -18.10 3.22
N PRO A 184 5.85 -17.29 3.09
CA PRO A 184 7.21 -17.76 3.23
C PRO A 184 7.54 -18.09 4.70
N GLU A 185 8.32 -19.16 4.91
CA GLU A 185 8.96 -19.45 6.20
C GLU A 185 10.14 -18.49 6.47
N PRO A 186 10.60 -18.31 7.71
CA PRO A 186 11.63 -17.32 8.08
C PRO A 186 12.90 -17.37 7.22
N LYS A 187 13.32 -18.57 6.82
CA LYS A 187 14.51 -18.73 5.98
C LYS A 187 14.31 -18.21 4.56
N LEU A 188 13.13 -18.34 4.00
CA LEU A 188 12.78 -17.78 2.71
C LEU A 188 12.60 -16.26 2.81
N VAL A 189 12.02 -15.77 3.90
CA VAL A 189 11.95 -14.32 4.19
C VAL A 189 13.35 -13.70 4.18
N ASP A 190 14.29 -14.26 4.95
CA ASP A 190 15.69 -13.77 4.99
C ASP A 190 16.36 -13.78 3.59
N PHE A 191 16.07 -14.79 2.78
CA PHE A 191 16.56 -14.83 1.39
C PHE A 191 15.94 -13.74 0.52
N LEU A 192 14.62 -13.53 0.62
CA LEU A 192 13.89 -12.53 -0.17
C LEU A 192 14.29 -11.11 0.22
N GLU A 193 14.47 -10.82 1.51
CA GLU A 193 14.95 -9.53 2.00
C GLU A 193 16.37 -9.23 1.49
N LYS A 194 17.28 -10.18 1.57
CA LYS A 194 18.63 -10.06 0.97
C LYS A 194 18.58 -9.81 -0.54
N LYS A 195 17.61 -10.42 -1.23
CA LYS A 195 17.41 -10.19 -2.66
C LYS A 195 16.90 -8.76 -2.92
N VAL A 196 15.97 -8.27 -2.12
CA VAL A 196 15.51 -6.88 -2.15
C VAL A 196 16.68 -5.91 -1.97
N ASP A 197 17.51 -6.12 -0.95
CA ASP A 197 18.69 -5.28 -0.70
C ASP A 197 19.69 -5.30 -1.86
N SER A 198 19.95 -6.50 -2.41
CA SER A 198 20.83 -6.65 -3.58
C SER A 198 20.28 -5.91 -4.81
N VAL A 199 18.97 -5.98 -5.06
CA VAL A 199 18.32 -5.26 -6.17
C VAL A 199 18.42 -3.75 -5.96
N ARG A 200 18.12 -3.26 -4.75
CA ARG A 200 18.22 -1.84 -4.39
C ARG A 200 19.64 -1.30 -4.66
N GLU A 201 20.64 -2.02 -4.15
CA GLU A 201 22.05 -1.60 -4.28
C GLU A 201 22.50 -1.57 -5.73
N ARG A 202 22.22 -2.60 -6.53
CA ARG A 202 22.61 -2.66 -7.94
C ARG A 202 21.94 -1.60 -8.80
N ILE A 203 20.68 -1.25 -8.52
CA ILE A 203 20.03 -0.14 -9.21
C ILE A 203 20.68 1.19 -8.80
N ARG A 204 20.96 1.37 -7.53
CA ARG A 204 21.65 2.55 -7.02
C ARG A 204 23.04 2.72 -7.64
N GLU A 205 23.84 1.65 -7.73
CA GLU A 205 25.15 1.66 -8.36
C GLU A 205 25.08 1.98 -9.86
N GLY A 206 24.09 1.40 -10.56
CA GLY A 206 23.94 1.58 -12.01
C GLY A 206 23.36 2.93 -12.45
N THR A 207 22.57 3.58 -11.60
CA THR A 207 21.76 4.76 -11.99
C THR A 207 21.85 5.94 -11.04
N GLY A 208 22.39 5.76 -9.84
CA GLY A 208 22.33 6.74 -8.75
C GLY A 208 20.94 6.88 -8.10
N LEU A 209 19.93 6.16 -8.57
CA LEU A 209 18.56 6.23 -8.08
C LEU A 209 18.34 5.20 -6.97
N THR A 210 17.77 5.63 -5.86
CA THR A 210 17.34 4.72 -4.79
C THR A 210 15.89 4.31 -5.04
N VAL A 211 15.65 3.01 -5.15
CA VAL A 211 14.31 2.40 -5.24
C VAL A 211 14.09 1.49 -4.03
N ASP A 212 12.84 1.26 -3.67
CA ASP A 212 12.46 0.33 -2.62
C ASP A 212 11.72 -0.88 -3.23
N PRO A 213 12.47 -1.94 -3.65
CA PRO A 213 11.85 -3.11 -4.20
C PRO A 213 11.01 -3.85 -3.16
N ILE A 214 9.92 -4.44 -3.61
CA ILE A 214 9.09 -5.33 -2.79
C ILE A 214 9.10 -6.73 -3.40
N TYR A 215 8.80 -7.76 -2.60
CA TYR A 215 8.56 -9.10 -3.13
C TYR A 215 7.11 -9.52 -2.92
N TYR A 216 6.59 -10.31 -3.87
CA TYR A 216 5.23 -10.83 -3.88
C TYR A 216 5.14 -12.11 -4.71
N SER A 217 4.00 -12.78 -4.67
CA SER A 217 3.60 -13.80 -5.64
C SER A 217 2.24 -13.42 -6.22
N ALA A 218 2.15 -13.36 -7.55
CA ALA A 218 0.88 -13.13 -8.24
C ALA A 218 -0.03 -14.38 -8.21
N GLY A 219 0.48 -15.52 -7.75
CA GLY A 219 -0.11 -16.81 -7.96
C GLY A 219 -0.01 -17.24 -9.44
N TYR A 220 -0.20 -18.50 -9.68
CA TYR A 220 -0.27 -19.04 -11.04
C TYR A 220 -1.39 -20.08 -11.14
N LYS A 221 -1.81 -20.40 -12.35
CA LYS A 221 -2.81 -21.42 -12.61
C LYS A 221 -2.25 -22.40 -13.62
N GLU A 222 -2.12 -23.64 -13.22
CA GLU A 222 -1.85 -24.74 -14.16
C GLU A 222 -3.15 -25.20 -14.82
N GLU A 223 -3.02 -25.77 -16.03
CA GLU A 223 -4.19 -26.25 -16.78
C GLU A 223 -4.84 -27.41 -16.01
N GLY A 224 -6.11 -27.21 -15.61
CA GLY A 224 -6.90 -28.20 -14.85
C GLY A 224 -6.77 -28.09 -13.31
N GLU A 225 -5.96 -27.20 -12.79
CA GLU A 225 -5.80 -26.97 -11.35
C GLU A 225 -6.45 -25.66 -10.88
N ALA A 226 -6.65 -25.54 -9.57
CA ALA A 226 -7.09 -24.29 -8.96
C ALA A 226 -5.95 -23.27 -8.98
N GLN A 227 -6.25 -21.99 -9.18
CA GLN A 227 -5.24 -20.93 -9.12
C GLN A 227 -4.64 -20.86 -7.72
N CYS A 228 -3.31 -20.82 -7.64
CA CYS A 228 -2.60 -20.53 -6.41
C CYS A 228 -2.94 -19.12 -5.92
N LYS A 229 -3.15 -18.99 -4.61
CA LYS A 229 -3.49 -17.69 -4.01
C LYS A 229 -2.31 -16.75 -4.08
N PRO A 230 -2.52 -15.47 -4.44
CA PRO A 230 -1.46 -14.47 -4.38
C PRO A 230 -0.95 -14.24 -2.95
N TYR A 231 0.25 -13.70 -2.84
CA TYR A 231 0.87 -13.25 -1.59
C TYR A 231 1.48 -11.85 -1.77
N ASN A 232 1.34 -10.97 -0.79
CA ASN A 232 1.76 -9.56 -0.85
C ASN A 232 1.14 -8.77 -2.01
N LEU A 233 0.01 -9.21 -2.57
CA LEU A 233 -0.65 -8.49 -3.66
C LEU A 233 -1.28 -7.17 -3.17
N SER A 234 -1.82 -7.15 -1.95
CA SER A 234 -2.27 -5.94 -1.25
C SER A 234 -1.14 -4.94 -1.07
N LYS A 235 0.05 -5.41 -0.69
CA LYS A 235 1.27 -4.60 -0.59
C LYS A 235 1.65 -3.99 -1.94
N LEU A 236 1.67 -4.79 -3.02
CA LEU A 236 1.98 -4.29 -4.36
C LEU A 236 0.97 -3.22 -4.80
N LEU A 237 -0.32 -3.47 -4.62
CA LEU A 237 -1.38 -2.51 -4.98
C LEU A 237 -1.25 -1.20 -4.18
N TYR A 238 -0.98 -1.29 -2.88
CA TYR A 238 -0.74 -0.12 -2.04
C TYR A 238 0.39 0.76 -2.58
N TYR A 239 1.54 0.17 -2.95
CA TYR A 239 2.66 0.92 -3.50
C TYR A 239 2.36 1.50 -4.89
N ILE A 240 1.61 0.80 -5.74
CA ILE A 240 1.17 1.35 -7.03
C ILE A 240 0.31 2.60 -6.81
N ILE A 241 -0.70 2.52 -5.94
CA ILE A 241 -1.61 3.65 -5.66
C ILE A 241 -0.85 4.81 -5.01
N LYS A 242 0.00 4.52 -4.02
CA LYS A 242 0.82 5.53 -3.33
C LYS A 242 1.76 6.28 -4.27
N SER A 243 2.37 5.59 -5.24
CA SER A 243 3.28 6.19 -6.23
C SER A 243 2.54 6.89 -7.38
N THR A 244 1.23 6.71 -7.48
CA THR A 244 0.41 7.40 -8.47
C THR A 244 0.16 8.84 -8.05
N PRO A 245 0.22 9.83 -8.98
CA PRO A 245 -0.19 11.20 -8.70
C PRO A 245 -1.59 11.27 -8.08
N LYS A 246 -1.76 12.06 -7.02
CA LYS A 246 -3.02 12.11 -6.24
C LYS A 246 -4.25 12.29 -7.10
N GLU A 247 -4.19 13.19 -8.08
CA GLU A 247 -5.29 13.49 -9.01
C GLU A 247 -5.71 12.31 -9.91
N LYS A 248 -4.86 11.29 -10.08
CA LYS A 248 -5.11 10.12 -10.92
C LYS A 248 -5.46 8.84 -10.16
N ARG A 249 -5.39 8.84 -8.83
CA ARG A 249 -5.62 7.63 -8.01
C ARG A 249 -7.04 7.08 -8.14
N LEU A 250 -8.03 7.94 -8.38
CA LEU A 250 -9.42 7.50 -8.57
C LEU A 250 -9.60 6.57 -9.78
N ALA A 251 -8.66 6.57 -10.73
CA ALA A 251 -8.66 5.64 -11.86
C ALA A 251 -8.56 4.16 -11.45
N PHE A 252 -8.06 3.86 -10.27
CA PHE A 252 -8.06 2.49 -9.74
C PHE A 252 -9.41 2.06 -9.16
N ALA A 253 -10.25 3.01 -8.77
CA ALA A 253 -11.56 2.70 -8.20
C ALA A 253 -12.44 1.94 -9.21
N GLY A 254 -12.97 0.79 -8.82
CA GLY A 254 -13.78 -0.06 -9.68
C GLY A 254 -13.01 -0.92 -10.70
N ASN A 255 -11.68 -0.72 -10.84
CA ASN A 255 -10.84 -1.50 -11.76
C ASN A 255 -10.01 -2.58 -11.06
N ILE A 256 -9.98 -2.60 -9.74
CA ILE A 256 -9.27 -3.61 -8.95
C ILE A 256 -10.05 -4.93 -9.00
N ASN A 257 -9.33 -6.06 -9.00
CA ASN A 257 -9.93 -7.39 -8.99
C ASN A 257 -10.86 -7.55 -7.79
N GLN A 258 -12.10 -7.99 -8.05
CA GLN A 258 -13.15 -8.15 -7.05
C GLN A 258 -12.99 -9.44 -6.22
N ASN A 259 -12.04 -10.32 -6.56
CA ASN A 259 -11.75 -11.50 -5.76
C ASN A 259 -10.97 -11.12 -4.50
N GLU A 260 -11.68 -11.00 -3.38
CA GLU A 260 -11.13 -10.61 -2.08
C GLU A 260 -10.00 -11.53 -1.62
N GLU A 261 -10.04 -12.81 -1.95
CA GLU A 261 -9.03 -13.79 -1.57
C GLU A 261 -7.63 -13.44 -2.11
N ASN A 262 -7.55 -12.70 -3.22
CA ASN A 262 -6.28 -12.27 -3.80
C ASN A 262 -5.52 -11.29 -2.89
N PHE A 263 -6.19 -10.64 -1.95
CA PHE A 263 -5.64 -9.54 -1.14
C PHE A 263 -5.62 -9.85 0.37
N THR A 264 -5.75 -11.13 0.73
CA THR A 264 -5.85 -11.57 2.14
C THR A 264 -4.53 -12.04 2.73
N HIS A 265 -3.54 -12.42 1.91
CA HIS A 265 -2.26 -12.98 2.35
C HIS A 265 -1.14 -11.97 2.08
N ASP A 266 -0.57 -11.45 3.15
CA ASP A 266 0.58 -10.53 3.09
C ASP A 266 1.57 -10.77 4.24
N ASP A 267 2.64 -9.98 4.28
CA ASP A 267 3.71 -10.11 5.28
C ASP A 267 3.32 -9.55 6.66
N GLY A 268 2.16 -8.93 6.78
CA GLY A 268 1.66 -8.35 8.03
C GLY A 268 2.49 -7.18 8.57
N HIS A 269 3.43 -6.63 7.78
CA HIS A 269 4.26 -5.49 8.22
C HIS A 269 3.45 -4.20 8.32
N ALA A 270 2.36 -4.09 7.56
CA ALA A 270 1.40 -2.99 7.62
C ALA A 270 0.01 -3.48 7.22
N ASN A 271 -1.03 -2.74 7.57
CA ASN A 271 -2.35 -2.96 7.02
C ASN A 271 -2.45 -2.29 5.64
N TYR A 272 -1.99 -2.99 4.60
CA TYR A 272 -1.94 -2.45 3.23
C TYR A 272 -3.32 -2.09 2.69
N ASN A 273 -4.35 -2.89 3.01
CA ASN A 273 -5.72 -2.60 2.61
C ASN A 273 -6.24 -1.31 3.24
N GLN A 274 -5.91 -1.07 4.51
CA GLN A 274 -6.20 0.19 5.17
C GLN A 274 -5.42 1.34 4.53
N GLY A 275 -4.13 1.15 4.22
CA GLY A 275 -3.30 2.13 3.53
C GLY A 275 -3.85 2.51 2.14
N ILE A 276 -4.40 1.55 1.38
CA ILE A 276 -5.10 1.83 0.11
C ILE A 276 -6.31 2.75 0.34
N LEU A 277 -7.11 2.47 1.38
CA LEU A 277 -8.26 3.29 1.73
C LEU A 277 -7.86 4.72 2.12
N GLU A 278 -6.78 4.85 2.87
CA GLU A 278 -6.24 6.15 3.29
C GLU A 278 -5.75 6.97 2.10
N GLU A 279 -4.97 6.38 1.19
CA GLU A 279 -4.48 7.05 -0.02
C GLU A 279 -5.64 7.48 -0.95
N MET A 280 -6.69 6.65 -1.05
CA MET A 280 -7.92 7.00 -1.78
C MET A 280 -8.72 8.10 -1.05
N GLY A 281 -8.82 8.02 0.27
CA GLY A 281 -9.47 9.02 1.10
C GLY A 281 -8.78 10.38 1.00
N GLU A 282 -7.44 10.42 1.03
CA GLU A 282 -6.66 11.64 0.83
C GLU A 282 -6.88 12.25 -0.57
N THR A 283 -7.08 11.40 -1.58
CA THR A 283 -7.41 11.86 -2.94
C THR A 283 -8.77 12.53 -2.98
N ILE A 284 -9.77 11.96 -2.31
CA ILE A 284 -11.11 12.52 -2.22
C ILE A 284 -11.11 13.83 -1.40
N LYS A 285 -10.36 13.89 -0.29
CA LYS A 285 -10.16 15.12 0.48
C LYS A 285 -9.52 16.23 -0.35
N ALA A 286 -8.55 15.89 -1.22
CA ALA A 286 -7.93 16.85 -2.13
C ALA A 286 -8.93 17.47 -3.14
N CYS A 287 -10.08 16.82 -3.40
CA CYS A 287 -11.17 17.42 -4.18
C CYS A 287 -11.79 18.64 -3.48
N ALA A 288 -11.65 18.71 -2.15
CA ALA A 288 -12.23 19.79 -1.33
C ALA A 288 -11.36 21.05 -1.27
N ASP A 289 -10.24 21.09 -1.96
CA ASP A 289 -9.17 22.09 -1.88
C ASP A 289 -9.67 23.52 -1.64
N GLY A 290 -9.26 24.11 -0.51
CA GLY A 290 -9.43 25.54 -0.22
C GLY A 290 -10.11 25.95 1.09
N GLY A 291 -10.39 25.04 2.02
CA GLY A 291 -10.97 25.45 3.32
C GLY A 291 -10.74 24.43 4.42
N ALA A 292 -10.05 24.83 5.46
CA ALA A 292 -9.70 23.99 6.62
C ALA A 292 -10.92 23.52 7.45
N ASP A 293 -12.11 24.11 7.26
CA ASP A 293 -13.30 23.85 8.07
C ASP A 293 -14.19 22.70 7.56
N ILE A 294 -13.90 22.15 6.35
CA ILE A 294 -14.73 21.11 5.72
C ILE A 294 -14.26 19.69 6.06
N GLY A 295 -13.09 19.55 6.68
CA GLY A 295 -12.42 18.27 6.89
C GLY A 295 -13.23 17.24 7.67
N GLU A 296 -13.96 17.65 8.72
CA GLU A 296 -14.79 16.74 9.54
C GLU A 296 -16.08 16.32 8.82
N GLU A 297 -16.76 17.25 8.16
CA GLU A 297 -18.01 16.96 7.45
C GLU A 297 -17.75 16.12 6.20
N ILE A 298 -16.68 16.41 5.45
CA ILE A 298 -16.24 15.59 4.31
C ILE A 298 -15.78 14.21 4.79
N GLY A 299 -15.04 14.11 5.89
CA GLY A 299 -14.69 12.84 6.51
C GLY A 299 -15.91 11.99 6.89
N SER A 300 -17.02 12.60 7.27
CA SER A 300 -18.28 11.91 7.58
C SER A 300 -19.06 11.49 6.32
N ILE A 301 -19.03 12.30 5.26
CA ILE A 301 -19.66 12.03 3.95
C ILE A 301 -18.91 10.89 3.24
N PHE A 302 -17.58 10.95 3.25
CA PHE A 302 -16.70 9.96 2.68
C PHE A 302 -16.18 8.96 3.72
N GLY A 303 -16.88 8.78 4.81
CA GLY A 303 -16.52 7.78 5.81
C GLY A 303 -16.14 6.46 5.18
N MET A 304 -15.29 5.67 5.83
CA MET A 304 -14.66 4.43 5.32
C MET A 304 -15.59 3.49 4.55
N LYS A 305 -16.91 3.57 4.77
CA LYS A 305 -17.94 2.85 4.00
C LYS A 305 -17.99 3.23 2.52
N ASN A 306 -17.79 4.49 2.18
CA ASN A 306 -17.97 5.00 0.82
C ASN A 306 -16.66 4.87 0.03
N VAL A 307 -15.53 5.10 0.68
CA VAL A 307 -14.20 4.79 0.11
C VAL A 307 -14.04 3.28 -0.09
N GLY A 308 -14.52 2.46 0.85
CA GLY A 308 -14.54 1.01 0.73
C GLY A 308 -15.33 0.53 -0.48
N ARG A 309 -16.48 1.14 -0.80
CA ARG A 309 -17.22 0.86 -2.03
C ARG A 309 -16.47 1.32 -3.29
N ALA A 310 -15.72 2.44 -3.21
CA ALA A 310 -14.95 2.98 -4.32
C ALA A 310 -13.75 2.11 -4.71
N VAL A 311 -13.16 1.40 -3.76
CA VAL A 311 -12.01 0.50 -4.00
C VAL A 311 -12.46 -0.91 -4.43
N GLY A 312 -13.75 -1.20 -4.37
CA GLY A 312 -14.31 -2.51 -4.78
C GLY A 312 -14.10 -3.62 -3.75
N GLY A 313 -14.23 -4.88 -4.19
CA GLY A 313 -14.22 -6.07 -3.34
C GLY A 313 -12.95 -6.30 -2.51
N VAL A 314 -11.81 -5.68 -2.89
CA VAL A 314 -10.58 -5.68 -2.07
C VAL A 314 -10.86 -5.22 -0.64
N VAL A 315 -11.87 -4.37 -0.48
CA VAL A 315 -12.34 -3.86 0.80
C VAL A 315 -13.53 -4.66 1.31
N GLY A 316 -14.16 -5.49 0.50
CA GLY A 316 -15.27 -6.33 0.92
C GLY A 316 -14.87 -7.30 2.04
N GLY A 317 -13.71 -7.96 1.93
CA GLY A 317 -13.10 -8.74 3.00
C GLY A 317 -12.74 -7.90 4.21
N VAL A 318 -12.23 -6.69 3.98
CA VAL A 318 -11.96 -5.70 5.03
C VAL A 318 -13.25 -5.05 5.54
N VAL A 319 -14.28 -4.85 4.72
CA VAL A 319 -15.62 -4.41 5.17
C VAL A 319 -16.35 -5.51 5.91
N GLY A 320 -16.12 -6.78 5.60
CA GLY A 320 -16.54 -7.93 6.44
C GLY A 320 -15.82 -7.93 7.80
N THR A 321 -14.52 -7.76 7.81
CA THR A 321 -13.68 -7.61 9.02
C THR A 321 -13.82 -6.23 9.65
N VAL A 322 -13.99 -5.14 8.90
CA VAL A 322 -14.32 -3.81 9.43
C VAL A 322 -15.78 -3.73 9.87
N LYS A 323 -16.72 -4.49 9.29
CA LYS A 323 -18.03 -4.70 9.94
C LYS A 323 -17.93 -5.57 11.18
N ALA A 324 -17.05 -6.56 11.24
CA ALA A 324 -16.81 -7.38 12.43
C ALA A 324 -15.94 -6.61 13.43
N VAL A 325 -14.91 -5.91 13.00
CA VAL A 325 -14.07 -5.01 13.81
C VAL A 325 -14.81 -3.69 14.09
N GLY A 326 -15.53 -3.09 13.16
CA GLY A 326 -16.39 -1.94 13.40
C GLY A 326 -17.65 -2.28 14.21
N LYS A 327 -18.16 -3.52 14.17
CA LYS A 327 -19.17 -4.02 15.11
C LYS A 327 -18.56 -4.40 16.46
N ALA A 328 -17.34 -4.92 16.48
CA ALA A 328 -16.57 -5.13 17.69
C ALA A 328 -16.12 -3.80 18.32
N ILE A 329 -15.66 -2.84 17.50
CA ILE A 329 -15.28 -1.48 17.93
C ILE A 329 -16.54 -0.64 18.24
N GLY A 330 -17.59 -0.69 17.42
CA GLY A 330 -18.85 0.03 17.64
C GLY A 330 -19.68 -0.52 18.81
N ASN A 331 -19.46 -1.75 19.23
CA ASN A 331 -20.01 -2.30 20.48
C ASN A 331 -19.11 -2.04 21.70
N ILE A 332 -17.86 -1.61 21.49
CA ILE A 332 -16.90 -1.27 22.55
C ILE A 332 -16.85 0.25 22.78
N PHE A 333 -17.18 1.05 21.75
CA PHE A 333 -17.20 2.52 21.87
C PHE A 333 -18.49 3.13 21.29
N PRO A 334 -19.49 3.41 22.10
CA PRO A 334 -20.58 4.27 21.69
C PRO A 334 -20.09 5.74 21.69
N GLY A 335 -19.65 6.19 20.52
CA GLY A 335 -19.35 7.60 20.26
C GLY A 335 -17.87 7.97 20.12
N GLY A 336 -17.20 7.53 19.05
CA GLY A 336 -15.87 8.00 18.71
C GLY A 336 -15.55 7.76 17.25
N SER A 337 -15.42 8.81 16.46
CA SER A 337 -14.91 8.79 15.10
C SER A 337 -13.37 8.86 15.16
N HIS A 338 -12.68 7.83 14.68
CA HIS A 338 -11.23 7.79 14.64
C HIS A 338 -10.70 8.06 13.25
N SER A 339 -9.92 9.14 13.14
CA SER A 339 -9.11 9.45 11.97
C SER A 339 -7.78 8.71 12.03
N SER A 340 -7.41 8.09 10.92
CA SER A 340 -6.25 7.24 10.74
C SER A 340 -5.01 8.02 10.32
N GLY A 341 -4.05 8.14 11.20
CA GLY A 341 -2.65 8.27 10.83
C GLY A 341 -1.92 7.08 11.46
N GLY A 342 -0.88 6.50 10.83
CA GLY A 342 -0.16 5.31 11.30
C GLY A 342 0.03 5.31 12.81
N GLY A 343 -0.87 4.65 13.55
CA GLY A 343 -1.16 4.94 14.94
C GLY A 343 -0.05 4.46 15.85
N CYS A 344 0.42 5.32 16.72
CA CYS A 344 1.09 4.92 17.94
C CYS A 344 0.03 4.33 18.87
N TYR A 345 -0.40 3.08 18.68
CA TYR A 345 -1.57 2.46 19.34
C TYR A 345 -1.71 2.79 20.81
N ILE A 346 -0.67 2.56 21.61
CA ILE A 346 -0.70 2.82 23.07
C ILE A 346 -0.75 4.32 23.34
N THR A 347 0.06 5.12 22.63
CA THR A 347 0.08 6.58 22.81
C THR A 347 -1.26 7.19 22.38
N THR A 348 -1.86 6.70 21.29
CA THR A 348 -3.19 7.12 20.84
C THR A 348 -4.26 6.78 21.90
N ALA A 349 -4.28 5.55 22.39
CA ALA A 349 -5.26 5.13 23.42
C ALA A 349 -5.13 5.98 24.71
N ILE A 350 -3.90 6.32 25.10
CA ILE A 350 -3.65 7.20 26.24
C ILE A 350 -4.13 8.63 25.95
N CYS A 351 -3.79 9.20 24.81
CA CYS A 351 -4.25 10.54 24.43
C CYS A 351 -5.78 10.63 24.38
N GLU A 352 -6.45 9.61 23.86
CA GLU A 352 -7.90 9.51 23.81
C GLU A 352 -8.54 9.42 25.20
N GLU A 353 -7.98 8.65 26.11
CA GLU A 353 -8.48 8.60 27.49
C GLU A 353 -8.42 9.98 28.17
N PHE A 354 -7.46 10.82 27.77
CA PHE A 354 -7.37 12.22 28.23
C PHE A 354 -8.17 13.22 27.38
N GLY A 355 -8.97 12.74 26.43
CA GLY A 355 -9.80 13.59 25.56
C GLY A 355 -8.99 14.44 24.57
N LYS A 356 -7.75 14.04 24.24
CA LYS A 356 -6.90 14.73 23.29
C LYS A 356 -7.16 14.22 21.87
N PRO A 357 -7.19 15.11 20.85
CA PRO A 357 -7.41 14.72 19.47
C PRO A 357 -6.18 13.96 18.88
N ASP A 358 -6.38 13.24 17.78
CA ASP A 358 -5.34 12.43 17.12
C ASP A 358 -4.19 13.25 16.52
N ASP A 359 -4.38 14.54 16.34
CA ASP A 359 -3.38 15.53 15.92
C ASP A 359 -2.76 16.32 17.08
N CYS A 360 -2.98 15.87 18.32
CA CYS A 360 -2.40 16.54 19.50
C CYS A 360 -0.88 16.57 19.44
N TYR A 361 -0.30 17.53 20.19
CA TYR A 361 1.13 17.78 20.23
C TYR A 361 1.92 16.49 20.56
N GLU A 362 1.49 15.74 21.56
CA GLU A 362 2.16 14.54 22.01
C GLU A 362 2.22 13.48 20.91
N LEU A 363 1.09 13.19 20.23
CA LEU A 363 1.05 12.22 19.15
C LEU A 363 1.90 12.65 17.95
N THR A 364 1.92 13.94 17.64
CA THR A 364 2.79 14.49 16.59
C THR A 364 4.26 14.30 16.91
N MET A 365 4.69 14.55 18.15
CA MET A 365 6.05 14.38 18.60
C MET A 365 6.50 12.91 18.58
N PHE A 366 5.67 11.97 19.08
CA PHE A 366 5.96 10.54 19.05
C PHE A 366 6.00 9.97 17.63
N ARG A 367 5.12 10.41 16.72
CA ARG A 367 5.16 10.03 15.32
C ARG A 367 6.43 10.53 14.65
N SER A 368 6.80 11.79 14.89
CA SER A 368 8.05 12.37 14.38
C SER A 368 9.29 11.63 14.90
N PHE A 369 9.34 11.32 16.19
CA PHE A 369 10.42 10.53 16.79
C PHE A 369 10.54 9.16 16.13
N ARG A 370 9.43 8.42 15.99
CA ARG A 370 9.39 7.11 15.34
C ARG A 370 9.89 7.17 13.89
N ASP A 371 9.38 8.11 13.09
CA ASP A 371 9.57 8.14 11.64
C ASP A 371 10.93 8.73 11.24
N ASN A 372 11.42 9.72 11.99
CA ASN A 372 12.62 10.44 11.62
C ASN A 372 13.87 9.94 12.36
N TRP A 373 13.75 9.58 13.65
CA TRP A 373 14.90 9.19 14.43
C TRP A 373 14.97 7.68 14.68
N LEU A 374 13.92 7.07 15.21
CA LEU A 374 13.95 5.64 15.58
C LEU A 374 14.08 4.75 14.33
N ALA A 375 13.37 5.06 13.25
CA ALA A 375 13.44 4.29 12.00
C ALA A 375 14.86 4.29 11.38
N ALA A 376 15.69 5.30 11.68
CA ALA A 376 17.07 5.42 11.21
C ALA A 376 18.09 4.65 12.09
N GLN A 377 17.69 4.14 13.27
CA GLN A 377 18.58 3.36 14.14
C GLN A 377 18.74 1.93 13.62
N PRO A 378 19.88 1.26 13.89
CA PRO A 378 20.15 -0.11 13.41
C PRO A 378 19.09 -1.13 13.86
N ASP A 379 18.55 -0.99 15.06
CA ASP A 379 17.51 -1.85 15.66
C ASP A 379 16.09 -1.25 15.54
N GLY A 380 15.97 0.00 15.12
CA GLY A 380 14.73 0.76 15.06
C GLY A 380 13.63 0.08 14.23
N PRO A 381 13.89 -0.35 12.98
CA PRO A 381 12.90 -1.05 12.18
C PRO A 381 12.37 -2.34 12.82
N ALA A 382 13.21 -3.04 13.60
CA ALA A 382 12.80 -4.24 14.32
C ALA A 382 11.89 -3.89 15.52
N LEU A 383 12.24 -2.87 16.28
CA LEU A 383 11.45 -2.37 17.42
C LEU A 383 10.08 -1.84 16.96
N ILE A 384 10.04 -1.09 15.86
CA ILE A 384 8.81 -0.58 15.27
C ILE A 384 7.90 -1.74 14.84
N ARG A 385 8.44 -2.76 14.16
CA ARG A 385 7.66 -3.95 13.78
C ARG A 385 7.10 -4.70 14.99
N GLN A 386 7.94 -4.96 15.99
CA GLN A 386 7.51 -5.62 17.23
C GLN A 386 6.38 -4.85 17.92
N TYR A 387 6.51 -3.52 17.98
CA TYR A 387 5.48 -2.65 18.53
C TYR A 387 4.13 -2.82 17.81
N TYR A 388 4.12 -2.72 16.48
CA TYR A 388 2.88 -2.83 15.70
C TYR A 388 2.24 -4.22 15.75
N GLN A 389 3.03 -5.27 15.95
CA GLN A 389 2.51 -6.63 16.13
C GLN A 389 1.82 -6.83 17.48
N THR A 390 2.20 -6.09 18.49
CA THR A 390 1.85 -6.39 19.88
C THR A 390 0.98 -5.34 20.54
N ALA A 391 1.18 -4.06 20.21
CA ALA A 391 0.46 -2.94 20.80
C ALA A 391 -1.07 -3.02 20.67
N PRO A 392 -1.67 -3.47 19.56
CA PRO A 392 -3.12 -3.62 19.46
C PRO A 392 -3.71 -4.60 20.47
N ALA A 393 -3.02 -5.72 20.70
CA ALA A 393 -3.47 -6.72 21.69
C ALA A 393 -3.36 -6.21 23.13
N ILE A 394 -2.32 -5.40 23.41
CA ILE A 394 -2.11 -4.76 24.71
C ILE A 394 -3.22 -3.75 24.98
N VAL A 395 -3.51 -2.85 24.05
CA VAL A 395 -4.59 -1.87 24.16
C VAL A 395 -5.93 -2.58 24.40
N ALA A 396 -6.25 -3.60 23.59
CA ALA A 396 -7.48 -4.38 23.76
C ALA A 396 -7.55 -5.11 25.11
N LYS A 397 -6.41 -5.49 25.71
CA LYS A 397 -6.34 -6.09 27.06
C LYS A 397 -6.61 -5.02 28.13
N ILE A 398 -6.02 -3.82 28.00
CA ILE A 398 -6.25 -2.71 28.94
C ILE A 398 -7.71 -2.25 28.88
N ASP A 399 -8.28 -2.07 27.71
CA ASP A 399 -9.65 -1.59 27.52
C ASP A 399 -10.72 -2.49 28.15
N ARG A 400 -10.41 -3.78 28.34
CA ARG A 400 -11.29 -4.73 29.03
C ARG A 400 -11.24 -4.64 30.55
N GLN A 401 -10.30 -3.87 31.11
CA GLN A 401 -10.15 -3.71 32.55
C GLN A 401 -11.14 -2.69 33.10
N ALA A 402 -11.71 -2.95 34.25
CA ALA A 402 -12.61 -2.00 34.89
C ALA A 402 -11.92 -0.68 35.31
N ASN A 403 -10.61 -0.75 35.57
CA ASN A 403 -9.76 0.37 35.97
C ASN A 403 -8.86 0.90 34.81
N ARG A 404 -9.30 0.73 33.54
CA ARG A 404 -8.52 1.14 32.36
C ARG A 404 -7.99 2.58 32.43
N GLY A 405 -8.79 3.51 32.91
CA GLY A 405 -8.40 4.91 33.04
C GLY A 405 -7.24 5.13 34.02
N GLU A 406 -7.15 4.33 35.09
CA GLU A 406 -6.03 4.36 36.04
C GLU A 406 -4.77 3.77 35.40
N ILE A 407 -4.92 2.73 34.62
CA ILE A 407 -3.81 2.11 33.87
C ILE A 407 -3.24 3.10 32.86
N TYR A 408 -4.08 3.73 32.03
CA TYR A 408 -3.63 4.73 31.06
C TYR A 408 -2.99 5.96 31.71
N ARG A 409 -3.52 6.40 32.85
CA ARG A 409 -2.89 7.48 33.64
C ARG A 409 -1.52 7.07 34.16
N TYR A 410 -1.38 5.89 34.71
CA TYR A 410 -0.10 5.36 35.16
C TYR A 410 0.93 5.28 34.01
N LEU A 411 0.54 4.78 32.84
CA LEU A 411 1.41 4.70 31.67
C LEU A 411 1.82 6.09 31.17
N ASN A 412 0.90 7.05 31.18
CA ASN A 412 1.19 8.42 30.82
C ASN A 412 2.23 9.04 31.79
N ASP A 413 1.97 8.95 33.09
CA ASP A 413 2.76 9.64 34.11
C ASP A 413 4.14 8.99 34.30
N THR A 414 4.21 7.67 34.19
CA THR A 414 5.44 6.92 34.40
C THR A 414 6.34 6.92 33.17
N TYR A 415 5.78 6.84 31.97
CA TYR A 415 6.54 6.62 30.72
C TYR A 415 6.36 7.75 29.72
N LEU A 416 5.15 8.01 29.20
CA LEU A 416 4.96 8.85 28.04
C LEU A 416 5.35 10.32 28.27
N SER A 417 4.99 10.89 29.41
CA SER A 417 5.36 12.27 29.73
C SER A 417 6.87 12.47 29.79
N ARG A 418 7.60 11.45 30.29
CA ARG A 418 9.07 11.46 30.32
C ARG A 418 9.65 11.24 28.93
N CYS A 419 9.12 10.32 28.13
CA CYS A 419 9.52 10.14 26.75
C CYS A 419 9.33 11.44 25.95
N LEU A 420 8.23 12.16 26.15
CA LEU A 420 7.99 13.43 25.50
C LEU A 420 9.06 14.46 25.86
N THR A 421 9.42 14.56 27.14
CA THR A 421 10.51 15.43 27.58
C THR A 421 11.85 15.06 26.92
N CYS A 422 12.17 13.76 26.84
CA CYS A 422 13.38 13.30 26.15
C CYS A 422 13.38 13.69 24.67
N ILE A 423 12.23 13.58 23.98
CA ILE A 423 12.12 14.02 22.57
C ILE A 423 12.33 15.52 22.45
N GLU A 424 11.72 16.32 23.34
CA GLU A 424 11.83 17.79 23.34
C GLU A 424 13.26 18.29 23.63
N THR A 425 14.01 17.56 24.47
CA THR A 425 15.41 17.88 24.82
C THR A 425 16.42 17.25 23.86
N GLY A 426 15.99 16.42 22.92
CA GLY A 426 16.85 15.72 21.96
C GLY A 426 17.53 14.47 22.52
N GLU A 427 17.15 14.02 23.72
CA GLU A 427 17.66 12.80 24.39
C GLU A 427 16.95 11.56 23.85
N ASN A 428 17.08 11.34 22.53
CA ASN A 428 16.31 10.34 21.80
C ASN A 428 16.64 8.89 22.19
N GLU A 429 17.88 8.57 22.57
CA GLU A 429 18.24 7.23 23.08
C GLU A 429 17.51 6.94 24.40
N ASP A 430 17.44 7.89 25.32
CA ASP A 430 16.74 7.75 26.59
C ASP A 430 15.24 7.56 26.37
N CYS A 431 14.67 8.26 25.37
CA CYS A 431 13.27 8.03 24.96
C CYS A 431 13.06 6.60 24.46
N LYS A 432 13.97 6.08 23.62
CA LYS A 432 13.90 4.70 23.09
C LYS A 432 13.96 3.68 24.22
N GLU A 433 14.91 3.82 25.15
CA GLU A 433 15.07 2.91 26.30
C GLU A 433 13.82 2.93 27.20
N LEU A 434 13.30 4.11 27.48
CA LEU A 434 12.13 4.29 28.34
C LEU A 434 10.86 3.71 27.69
N TYR A 435 10.68 3.93 26.39
CA TYR A 435 9.55 3.38 25.63
C TYR A 435 9.63 1.85 25.52
N THR A 436 10.84 1.31 25.29
CA THR A 436 11.08 -0.14 25.28
C THR A 436 10.79 -0.77 26.65
N SER A 437 11.22 -0.12 27.73
CA SER A 437 10.91 -0.56 29.11
C SER A 437 9.41 -0.57 29.39
N MET A 438 8.66 0.41 28.87
CA MET A 438 7.19 0.40 28.95
C MET A 438 6.61 -0.81 28.24
N MET A 439 7.09 -1.12 27.02
CA MET A 439 6.64 -2.27 26.27
C MET A 439 6.94 -3.58 26.99
N GLU A 440 8.14 -3.74 27.56
CA GLU A 440 8.50 -4.91 28.34
C GLU A 440 7.62 -5.08 29.58
N TYR A 441 7.29 -3.98 30.28
CA TYR A 441 6.35 -4.00 31.40
C TYR A 441 4.96 -4.51 30.97
N LEU A 442 4.47 -4.04 29.84
CA LEU A 442 3.17 -4.40 29.30
C LEU A 442 3.09 -5.85 28.78
N PHE A 443 4.24 -6.44 28.41
CA PHE A 443 4.35 -7.83 27.96
C PHE A 443 4.34 -8.86 29.07
N ARG A 444 4.66 -8.50 30.31
CA ARG A 444 4.66 -9.45 31.41
C ARG A 444 3.24 -9.95 31.66
N GLU A 445 3.03 -11.27 31.62
CA GLU A 445 1.70 -11.90 31.87
C GLU A 445 1.13 -11.54 33.23
N GLU A 446 1.99 -11.22 34.19
CA GLU A 446 1.68 -10.80 35.56
C GLU A 446 1.82 -9.30 35.79
N ALA A 447 1.59 -8.47 34.75
CA ALA A 447 1.56 -7.03 35.00
C ALA A 447 0.52 -6.71 36.06
N GLN A 448 0.98 -6.46 37.31
CA GLN A 448 0.15 -5.96 38.39
C GLN A 448 -0.24 -4.54 38.02
N TRP A 449 -1.40 -4.42 37.39
CA TRP A 449 -1.99 -3.12 37.14
C TRP A 449 -2.24 -2.39 38.45
N PRO A 450 -2.07 -1.06 38.55
CA PRO A 450 -2.50 -0.30 39.70
C PRO A 450 -3.96 -0.63 40.03
N GLN A 451 -4.23 -0.97 41.27
CA GLN A 451 -5.56 -1.27 41.75
C GLN A 451 -6.40 -0.02 41.95
#